data_541f795de63543622d51bf2cf17853a5
#
_entry.id   541f795de63543622d51bf2cf17853a5
#
_cell.length_a   1.000
_cell.length_b   1.000
_cell.length_c   1.000
_cell.angle_alpha   90.00
_cell.angle_beta   90.00
_cell.angle_gamma   90.00
#
_symmetry.space_group_name_H-M   'P 1'
#
loop_
_entity.id
_entity.type
_entity.pdbx_description
1 polymer ?
#
loop_
_entity_poly.entity_id
_entity_poly.type
_entity_poly.pdbx_seq_one_letter_code
_entity_poly.pdbx_strand_id
1 'polypeptide(L)'
;MKYLITGGSGLIGSAITKLLLEKNEDVNWLTSSKKNKIGVKSFNWNIYTNQIDENCFQDVDVIIHLAGAGIADKKWTVNRKKELIDSRIKSTQLLFETLKRTQNKPKSIICASAIGIYKNQNDQLLNEESEIGNDFLADLTNEWENEANKFETLGI
;
A
#
# COMPACT_ATOMS: atom_id res chain seq x y z
N MET A 1 -16.65 3.63 10.95
CA MET A 1 -15.48 2.71 10.90
C MET A 1 -14.20 3.53 10.99
N LYS A 2 -13.09 2.90 11.38
CA LYS A 2 -11.77 3.56 11.37
C LYS A 2 -10.87 2.96 10.30
N TYR A 3 -10.34 3.82 9.45
CA TYR A 3 -9.48 3.45 8.33
C TYR A 3 -8.05 3.90 8.56
N LEU A 4 -7.07 3.03 8.26
CA LEU A 4 -5.66 3.40 8.17
C LEU A 4 -5.25 3.41 6.70
N ILE A 5 -4.80 4.57 6.21
CA ILE A 5 -4.40 4.72 4.80
C ILE A 5 -2.89 4.96 4.72
N THR A 6 -2.16 4.11 4.02
CA THR A 6 -0.80 4.42 3.58
C THR A 6 -0.85 5.09 2.22
N GLY A 7 0.05 6.03 1.95
CA GLY A 7 -0.04 6.81 0.71
C GLY A 7 -1.24 7.77 0.66
N GLY A 8 -1.82 8.11 1.81
CA GLY A 8 -3.01 8.96 1.93
C GLY A 8 -2.89 10.36 1.33
N SER A 9 -1.66 10.88 1.19
CA SER A 9 -1.41 12.18 0.54
C SER A 9 -1.23 12.10 -0.99
N GLY A 10 -1.25 10.91 -1.58
CA GLY A 10 -1.21 10.71 -3.03
C GLY A 10 -2.55 11.00 -3.69
N LEU A 11 -2.61 10.87 -5.02
CA LEU A 11 -3.82 11.16 -5.81
C LEU A 11 -5.03 10.33 -5.33
N ILE A 12 -4.89 9.01 -5.33
CA ILE A 12 -5.97 8.09 -4.93
C ILE A 12 -6.23 8.19 -3.43
N GLY A 13 -5.18 8.17 -2.60
CA GLY A 13 -5.31 8.24 -1.14
C GLY A 13 -6.01 9.50 -0.64
N SER A 14 -5.74 10.66 -1.28
CA SER A 14 -6.39 11.92 -0.91
C SER A 14 -7.87 11.96 -1.32
N ALA A 15 -8.23 11.34 -2.45
CA ALA A 15 -9.62 11.22 -2.90
C ALA A 15 -10.41 10.29 -1.98
N ILE A 16 -9.87 9.11 -1.65
CA ILE A 16 -10.48 8.17 -0.71
C ILE A 16 -10.64 8.84 0.66
N THR A 17 -9.60 9.51 1.16
CA THR A 17 -9.66 10.21 2.44
C THR A 17 -10.80 11.23 2.47
N LYS A 18 -10.96 12.01 1.39
CA LYS A 18 -12.05 13.00 1.30
C LYS A 18 -13.41 12.31 1.39
N LEU A 19 -13.64 11.25 0.62
CA LEU A 19 -14.90 10.51 0.61
C LEU A 19 -15.22 9.90 1.99
N LEU A 20 -14.23 9.36 2.70
CA LEU A 20 -14.43 8.79 4.03
C LEU A 20 -14.78 9.85 5.06
N LEU A 21 -14.09 11.01 5.04
CA LEU A 21 -14.41 12.13 5.93
C LEU A 21 -15.81 12.70 5.68
N GLU A 22 -16.25 12.79 4.41
CA GLU A 22 -17.61 13.22 4.05
C GLU A 22 -18.70 12.26 4.59
N LYS A 23 -18.32 10.98 4.80
CA LYS A 23 -19.18 9.97 5.43
C LYS A 23 -19.06 9.91 6.95
N ASN A 24 -18.35 10.86 7.56
CA ASN A 24 -18.05 10.90 9.02
C ASN A 24 -17.31 9.65 9.51
N GLU A 25 -16.46 9.06 8.69
CA GLU A 25 -15.59 7.96 9.07
C GLU A 25 -14.27 8.47 9.67
N ASP A 26 -13.69 7.71 10.58
CA ASP A 26 -12.39 8.04 11.17
C ASP A 26 -11.26 7.64 10.22
N VAL A 27 -10.34 8.56 9.94
CA VAL A 27 -9.22 8.31 9.03
C VAL A 27 -7.89 8.60 9.71
N ASN A 28 -7.03 7.58 9.72
CA ASN A 28 -5.63 7.69 10.09
C ASN A 28 -4.76 7.59 8.82
N TRP A 29 -3.67 8.33 8.78
CA TRP A 29 -2.62 8.16 7.78
C TRP A 29 -1.37 7.57 8.40
N LEU A 30 -0.77 6.61 7.69
CA LEU A 30 0.59 6.16 7.94
C LEU A 30 1.51 6.71 6.85
N THR A 31 2.43 7.58 7.22
CA THR A 31 3.21 8.39 6.29
C THR A 31 4.69 8.48 6.70
N SER A 32 5.58 8.59 5.72
CA SER A 32 7.02 8.83 5.95
C SER A 32 7.38 10.31 6.07
N SER A 33 6.43 11.22 5.89
CA SER A 33 6.65 12.67 5.93
C SER A 33 5.62 13.35 6.83
N LYS A 34 6.01 14.46 7.46
CA LYS A 34 5.08 15.28 8.25
C LYS A 34 4.09 15.98 7.32
N LYS A 35 3.02 15.28 6.96
CA LYS A 35 1.91 15.85 6.21
C LYS A 35 0.67 15.86 7.11
N ASN A 36 0.08 17.04 7.28
CA ASN A 36 -1.13 17.23 8.04
C ASN A 36 -2.31 17.45 7.10
N LYS A 37 -3.44 16.85 7.43
CA LYS A 37 -4.73 17.11 6.81
C LYS A 37 -5.77 17.26 7.91
N ILE A 38 -6.63 18.25 7.80
CA ILE A 38 -7.72 18.47 8.77
C ILE A 38 -8.61 17.23 8.81
N GLY A 39 -8.94 16.77 10.02
CA GLY A 39 -9.77 15.58 10.22
C GLY A 39 -9.01 14.24 10.09
N VAL A 40 -7.68 14.26 9.90
CA VAL A 40 -6.86 13.06 9.77
C VAL A 40 -5.78 13.03 10.84
N LYS A 41 -5.67 11.93 11.57
CA LYS A 41 -4.56 11.67 12.48
C LYS A 41 -3.42 11.00 11.72
N SER A 42 -2.22 11.58 11.77
CA SER A 42 -1.06 11.07 11.04
C SER A 42 -0.08 10.38 11.98
N PHE A 43 0.38 9.20 11.57
CA PHE A 43 1.40 8.40 12.24
C PHE A 43 2.61 8.24 11.35
N ASN A 44 3.78 8.07 11.94
CA ASN A 44 5.02 7.97 11.18
C ASN A 44 5.47 6.52 10.98
N TRP A 45 6.08 6.25 9.85
CA TRP A 45 6.84 5.04 9.58
C TRP A 45 8.10 5.31 8.77
N ASN A 46 9.04 4.37 8.84
CA ASN A 46 10.24 4.38 8.01
C ASN A 46 10.56 2.93 7.59
N ILE A 47 10.32 2.64 6.32
CA ILE A 47 10.52 1.30 5.75
C ILE A 47 12.00 0.89 5.66
N TYR A 48 12.93 1.84 5.72
CA TYR A 48 14.37 1.56 5.66
C TYR A 48 14.97 1.24 7.03
N THR A 49 14.36 1.73 8.09
CA THR A 49 14.77 1.43 9.48
C THR A 49 13.82 0.47 10.19
N ASN A 50 12.82 -0.07 9.47
CA ASN A 50 11.77 -0.95 10.02
C ASN A 50 11.05 -0.34 11.23
N GLN A 51 10.84 0.98 11.22
CA GLN A 51 10.15 1.69 12.28
C GLN A 51 8.73 2.03 11.86
N ILE A 52 7.78 1.81 12.77
CA ILE A 52 6.37 2.13 12.60
C ILE A 52 5.78 2.54 13.95
N ASP A 53 4.99 3.61 13.97
CA ASP A 53 4.21 3.97 15.14
C ASP A 53 2.99 3.04 15.24
N GLU A 54 3.10 2.02 16.10
CA GLU A 54 2.08 0.96 16.24
C GLU A 54 0.73 1.48 16.77
N ASN A 55 0.68 2.70 17.36
CA ASN A 55 -0.59 3.31 17.73
C ASN A 55 -1.49 3.59 16.51
N CYS A 56 -0.93 3.59 15.29
CA CYS A 56 -1.71 3.73 14.06
C CYS A 56 -2.77 2.63 13.89
N PHE A 57 -2.58 1.44 14.48
CA PHE A 57 -3.47 0.29 14.36
C PHE A 57 -4.60 0.25 15.41
N GLN A 58 -4.57 1.15 16.41
CA GLN A 58 -5.55 1.15 17.47
C GLN A 58 -6.98 1.35 16.93
N ASP A 59 -7.85 0.37 17.15
CA ASP A 59 -9.26 0.35 16.74
C ASP A 59 -9.48 0.50 15.22
N VAL A 60 -8.48 0.15 14.40
CA VAL A 60 -8.59 0.17 12.94
C VAL A 60 -9.43 -1.01 12.44
N ASP A 61 -10.47 -0.70 11.67
CA ASP A 61 -11.31 -1.71 11.01
C ASP A 61 -10.73 -2.16 9.68
N VAL A 62 -10.21 -1.21 8.88
CA VAL A 62 -9.76 -1.45 7.50
C VAL A 62 -8.44 -0.73 7.25
N ILE A 63 -7.49 -1.42 6.63
CA ILE A 63 -6.28 -0.81 6.09
C ILE A 63 -6.42 -0.64 4.58
N ILE A 64 -6.07 0.54 4.05
CA ILE A 64 -5.98 0.81 2.61
C ILE A 64 -4.51 1.10 2.30
N HIS A 65 -3.82 0.14 1.70
CA HIS A 65 -2.39 0.20 1.44
C HIS A 65 -2.08 0.64 0.02
N LEU A 66 -1.77 1.95 -0.13
CA LEU A 66 -1.50 2.61 -1.42
C LEU A 66 -0.07 3.17 -1.51
N ALA A 67 0.77 2.90 -0.51
CA ALA A 67 2.11 3.45 -0.49
C ALA A 67 2.96 2.84 -1.61
N GLY A 68 3.64 3.71 -2.35
CA GLY A 68 4.55 3.33 -3.41
C GLY A 68 5.12 4.58 -4.10
N ALA A 69 6.40 4.54 -4.46
CA ALA A 69 7.01 5.60 -5.26
C ALA A 69 6.39 5.61 -6.67
N GLY A 70 6.16 6.79 -7.23
CA GLY A 70 5.53 6.92 -8.55
C GLY A 70 6.40 6.32 -9.67
N ILE A 71 5.80 5.48 -10.51
CA ILE A 71 6.50 4.74 -11.56
C ILE A 71 7.06 5.68 -12.63
N ALA A 72 6.30 6.73 -12.99
CA ALA A 72 6.61 7.64 -14.08
C ALA A 72 7.38 8.91 -13.65
N ASP A 73 7.67 9.10 -12.37
CA ASP A 73 8.23 10.37 -11.85
C ASP A 73 9.67 10.61 -12.31
N LYS A 74 10.44 9.56 -12.57
CA LYS A 74 11.89 9.65 -12.87
C LYS A 74 12.31 8.54 -13.81
N LYS A 75 13.45 8.71 -14.52
CA LYS A 75 14.06 7.65 -15.33
C LYS A 75 14.40 6.43 -14.48
N TRP A 76 14.22 5.24 -15.03
CA TRP A 76 14.47 3.96 -14.37
C TRP A 76 15.95 3.58 -14.34
N THR A 77 16.71 4.26 -13.52
CA THR A 77 18.07 3.84 -13.18
C THR A 77 18.02 2.65 -12.22
N VAL A 78 19.15 1.98 -12.00
CA VAL A 78 19.26 0.87 -11.02
C VAL A 78 18.76 1.31 -9.64
N ASN A 79 19.19 2.49 -9.18
CA ASN A 79 18.75 3.04 -7.88
C ASN A 79 17.24 3.35 -7.85
N ARG A 80 16.69 3.85 -8.97
CA ARG A 80 15.26 4.12 -9.05
C ARG A 80 14.43 2.84 -9.04
N LYS A 81 14.85 1.82 -9.78
CA LYS A 81 14.19 0.50 -9.75
C LYS A 81 14.19 -0.08 -8.32
N LYS A 82 15.32 0.02 -7.62
CA LYS A 82 15.40 -0.38 -6.20
C LYS A 82 14.44 0.40 -5.33
N GLU A 83 14.33 1.72 -5.49
CA GLU A 83 13.36 2.55 -4.76
C GLU A 83 11.91 2.13 -5.04
N LEU A 84 11.58 1.81 -6.30
CA LEU A 84 10.26 1.32 -6.70
C LEU A 84 9.91 -0.02 -6.03
N ILE A 85 10.87 -0.94 -5.96
CA ILE A 85 10.73 -2.23 -5.25
C ILE A 85 10.59 -1.97 -3.74
N ASP A 86 11.56 -1.31 -3.13
CA ASP A 86 11.61 -1.10 -1.68
C ASP A 86 10.33 -0.41 -1.17
N SER A 87 9.83 0.59 -1.90
CA SER A 87 8.64 1.35 -1.51
C SER A 87 7.35 0.52 -1.48
N ARG A 88 7.30 -0.61 -2.19
CA ARG A 88 6.15 -1.53 -2.23
C ARG A 88 6.39 -2.74 -1.34
N ILE A 89 7.45 -3.47 -1.62
CA ILE A 89 7.74 -4.73 -0.94
C ILE A 89 8.03 -4.50 0.55
N LYS A 90 8.99 -3.63 0.88
CA LYS A 90 9.33 -3.37 2.29
C LYS A 90 8.21 -2.71 3.07
N SER A 91 7.39 -1.87 2.42
CA SER A 91 6.25 -1.26 3.09
C SER A 91 5.19 -2.30 3.44
N THR A 92 4.90 -3.23 2.53
CA THR A 92 3.95 -4.33 2.75
C THR A 92 4.49 -5.29 3.81
N GLN A 93 5.77 -5.66 3.74
CA GLN A 93 6.44 -6.49 4.74
C GLN A 93 6.41 -5.87 6.14
N LEU A 94 6.70 -4.57 6.25
CA LEU A 94 6.69 -3.88 7.54
C LEU A 94 5.28 -3.88 8.16
N LEU A 95 4.24 -3.65 7.37
CA LEU A 95 2.85 -3.77 7.81
C LEU A 95 2.54 -5.19 8.28
N PHE A 96 2.88 -6.20 7.47
CA PHE A 96 2.64 -7.60 7.78
C PHE A 96 3.32 -8.02 9.09
N GLU A 97 4.63 -7.77 9.23
CA GLU A 97 5.38 -8.15 10.42
C GLU A 97 4.90 -7.40 11.68
N THR A 98 4.43 -6.17 11.52
CA THR A 98 3.83 -5.43 12.63
C THR A 98 2.49 -6.03 13.03
N LEU A 99 1.59 -6.26 12.10
CA LEU A 99 0.27 -6.85 12.37
C LEU A 99 0.38 -8.28 12.92
N LYS A 100 1.40 -9.04 12.51
CA LYS A 100 1.66 -10.39 13.03
C LYS A 100 1.89 -10.39 14.55
N ARG A 101 2.55 -9.36 15.07
CA ARG A 101 2.86 -9.24 16.52
C ARG A 101 1.83 -8.42 17.31
N THR A 102 0.94 -7.67 16.66
CA THR A 102 -0.11 -6.90 17.33
C THR A 102 -1.33 -7.78 17.68
N GLN A 103 -1.99 -7.49 18.78
CA GLN A 103 -3.23 -8.17 19.16
C GLN A 103 -4.45 -7.64 18.38
N ASN A 104 -4.48 -6.33 18.13
CA ASN A 104 -5.58 -5.66 17.43
C ASN A 104 -5.34 -5.74 15.92
N LYS A 105 -6.01 -6.68 15.26
CA LYS A 105 -5.94 -6.83 13.81
C LYS A 105 -7.12 -6.15 13.14
N PRO A 106 -6.93 -5.50 11.98
CA PRO A 106 -8.04 -4.99 11.19
C PRO A 106 -8.88 -6.16 10.66
N LYS A 107 -10.12 -5.88 10.28
CA LYS A 107 -11.03 -6.86 9.65
C LYS A 107 -10.64 -7.19 8.22
N SER A 108 -9.99 -6.23 7.54
CA SER A 108 -9.54 -6.39 6.17
C SER A 108 -8.41 -5.43 5.80
N ILE A 109 -7.65 -5.80 4.79
CA ILE A 109 -6.68 -4.95 4.12
C ILE A 109 -6.99 -4.91 2.62
N ILE A 110 -6.95 -3.72 2.04
CA ILE A 110 -7.08 -3.49 0.60
C ILE A 110 -5.72 -2.98 0.12
N CYS A 111 -5.03 -3.78 -0.69
CA CYS A 111 -3.76 -3.41 -1.28
C CYS A 111 -3.95 -2.95 -2.72
N ALA A 112 -3.21 -1.94 -3.14
CA ALA A 112 -3.14 -1.58 -4.55
C ALA A 112 -2.33 -2.64 -5.31
N SER A 113 -2.68 -2.82 -6.57
CA SER A 113 -1.92 -3.58 -7.57
C SER A 113 -1.77 -2.72 -8.84
N ALA A 114 -1.31 -3.31 -9.94
CA ALA A 114 -1.14 -2.61 -11.21
C ALA A 114 -1.33 -3.52 -12.40
N ILE A 115 -1.97 -2.99 -13.46
CA ILE A 115 -2.15 -3.70 -14.74
C ILE A 115 -0.82 -4.10 -15.41
N GLY A 116 0.30 -3.51 -14.98
CA GLY A 116 1.64 -3.88 -15.44
C GLY A 116 2.08 -5.30 -15.08
N ILE A 117 1.25 -6.05 -14.33
CA ILE A 117 1.48 -7.48 -14.06
C ILE A 117 1.30 -8.32 -15.33
N TYR A 118 0.41 -7.90 -16.24
CA TYR A 118 0.08 -8.70 -17.41
C TYR A 118 1.05 -8.50 -18.57
N LYS A 119 1.26 -9.57 -19.32
CA LYS A 119 1.99 -9.53 -20.58
C LYS A 119 1.25 -8.65 -21.61
N ASN A 120 1.99 -7.87 -22.37
CA ASN A 120 1.40 -7.14 -23.49
C ASN A 120 0.88 -8.14 -24.54
N GLN A 121 -0.42 -8.10 -24.79
CA GLN A 121 -1.10 -8.97 -25.77
C GLN A 121 -1.79 -8.13 -26.87
N ASN A 122 -1.27 -6.97 -27.20
CA ASN A 122 -1.77 -6.03 -28.21
C ASN A 122 -3.22 -5.58 -27.89
N ASP A 123 -4.19 -5.87 -28.77
CA ASP A 123 -5.58 -5.42 -28.64
C ASP A 123 -6.48 -6.41 -27.87
N GLN A 124 -5.92 -7.42 -27.23
CA GLN A 124 -6.70 -8.36 -26.43
C GLN A 124 -7.14 -7.72 -25.10
N LEU A 125 -8.39 -7.98 -24.72
CA LEU A 125 -8.87 -7.62 -23.39
C LEU A 125 -8.20 -8.52 -22.36
N LEU A 126 -7.60 -7.90 -21.34
CA LEU A 126 -6.95 -8.59 -20.24
C LEU A 126 -7.91 -8.68 -19.05
N ASN A 127 -7.80 -9.78 -18.32
CA ASN A 127 -8.49 -10.03 -17.05
C ASN A 127 -7.53 -10.69 -16.06
N GLU A 128 -7.99 -11.04 -14.88
CA GLU A 128 -7.18 -11.60 -13.80
C GLU A 128 -6.60 -12.99 -14.10
N GLU A 129 -7.11 -13.68 -15.14
CA GLU A 129 -6.62 -14.98 -15.61
C GLU A 129 -5.59 -14.83 -16.75
N SER A 130 -5.34 -13.60 -17.19
CA SER A 130 -4.43 -13.33 -18.30
C SER A 130 -2.98 -13.63 -17.92
N GLU A 131 -2.15 -13.98 -18.92
CA GLU A 131 -0.75 -14.36 -18.75
C GLU A 131 0.06 -13.22 -18.09
N ILE A 132 0.77 -13.56 -17.01
CA ILE A 132 1.69 -12.64 -16.33
C ILE A 132 2.85 -12.33 -17.24
N GLY A 133 3.26 -11.07 -17.28
CA GLY A 133 4.43 -10.61 -18.03
C GLY A 133 5.75 -11.07 -17.42
N ASN A 134 6.83 -10.80 -18.14
CA ASN A 134 8.19 -11.16 -17.74
C ASN A 134 9.14 -9.95 -17.78
N ASP A 135 8.61 -8.77 -17.59
CA ASP A 135 9.37 -7.53 -17.50
C ASP A 135 9.45 -7.01 -16.07
N PHE A 136 10.21 -5.93 -15.87
CA PHE A 136 10.41 -5.34 -14.56
C PHE A 136 9.10 -4.96 -13.84
N LEU A 137 8.08 -4.49 -14.57
CA LEU A 137 6.82 -4.09 -13.95
C LEU A 137 5.99 -5.31 -13.54
N ALA A 138 5.98 -6.34 -14.38
CA ALA A 138 5.31 -7.59 -14.08
C ALA A 138 5.94 -8.28 -12.87
N ASP A 139 7.28 -8.39 -12.84
CA ASP A 139 8.00 -8.96 -11.70
C ASP A 139 7.72 -8.19 -10.41
N LEU A 140 7.82 -6.85 -10.45
CA LEU A 140 7.55 -6.00 -9.31
C LEU A 140 6.12 -6.15 -8.78
N THR A 141 5.14 -6.17 -9.69
CA THR A 141 3.73 -6.25 -9.29
C THR A 141 3.40 -7.62 -8.74
N ASN A 142 3.89 -8.69 -9.37
CA ASN A 142 3.73 -10.06 -8.90
C ASN A 142 4.34 -10.26 -7.50
N GLU A 143 5.55 -9.76 -7.27
CA GLU A 143 6.19 -9.82 -5.95
C GLU A 143 5.38 -9.03 -4.91
N TRP A 144 4.87 -7.85 -5.28
CA TRP A 144 4.04 -7.02 -4.41
C TRP A 144 2.74 -7.72 -4.01
N GLU A 145 2.03 -8.33 -4.96
CA GLU A 145 0.81 -9.12 -4.68
C GLU A 145 1.12 -10.33 -3.79
N ASN A 146 2.22 -11.03 -4.04
CA ASN A 146 2.66 -12.14 -3.20
C ASN A 146 2.92 -11.70 -1.74
N GLU A 147 3.48 -10.51 -1.52
CA GLU A 147 3.63 -9.96 -0.17
C GLU A 147 2.27 -9.59 0.44
N ALA A 148 1.35 -9.03 -0.35
CA ALA A 148 0.02 -8.68 0.11
C ALA A 148 -0.81 -9.92 0.50
N ASN A 149 -0.73 -11.00 -0.26
CA ASN A 149 -1.46 -12.24 0.00
C ASN A 149 -1.06 -12.90 1.33
N LYS A 150 0.11 -12.58 1.88
CA LYS A 150 0.51 -13.09 3.20
C LYS A 150 -0.44 -12.66 4.33
N PHE A 151 -1.16 -11.56 4.18
CA PHE A 151 -2.13 -11.11 5.21
C PHE A 151 -3.25 -12.12 5.46
N GLU A 152 -3.59 -12.96 4.48
CA GLU A 152 -4.54 -14.06 4.65
C GLU A 152 -4.12 -15.02 5.78
N THR A 153 -2.81 -15.23 5.97
CA THR A 153 -2.28 -16.08 7.05
C THR A 153 -2.53 -15.50 8.45
N LEU A 154 -2.87 -14.22 8.54
CA LEU A 154 -3.23 -13.54 9.78
C LEU A 154 -4.74 -13.52 10.03
N GLY A 155 -5.54 -14.04 9.08
CA GLY A 155 -7.00 -13.99 9.10
C GLY A 155 -7.57 -12.61 8.73
N ILE A 156 -6.85 -11.84 7.91
CA ILE A 156 -7.21 -10.49 7.45
C ILE A 156 -7.59 -10.55 5.98
#